data_5f6bfb7a7e4130709dae41a41def17b8
#
_entry.id   5f6bfb7a7e4130709dae41a41def17b8
#
_cell.length_a   1.000
_cell.length_b   1.000
_cell.length_c   1.000
_cell.angle_alpha   90.00
_cell.angle_beta   90.00
_cell.angle_gamma   90.00
#
_symmetry.space_group_name_H-M   'P 1'
#
loop_
_entity.id
_entity.type
_entity.pdbx_description
1 polymer ?
#
loop_
_entity_poly.entity_id
_entity_poly.type
_entity_poly.pdbx_seq_one_letter_code
_entity_poly.pdbx_strand_id
1 'polypeptide(L)'
;MSVVAGAGLVGVVKSVTSNSAVVLLMSDPSFRLGVRIAGSQVMGVLSGTGGKSYALQLLDATEDVNLGDQLIARGSEGDKPFVPGVPVGTVTWVDNATGQLTKHANVEGFVKLTSLGVVSVILSTTADDPRDSLIPPKPKATPTPTVTVTVTPSPSKS
;
A
#
# COMPACT_ATOMS: atom_id res chain seq x y z
N MET A 1 -1.24 -10.58 15.76
CA MET A 1 -2.26 -11.13 14.83
C MET A 1 -2.73 -10.00 13.94
N SER A 2 -2.63 -10.18 12.62
CA SER A 2 -3.08 -9.18 11.65
C SER A 2 -4.60 -9.20 11.50
N VAL A 3 -5.20 -8.02 11.37
CA VAL A 3 -6.63 -7.84 11.10
C VAL A 3 -6.78 -7.35 9.67
N VAL A 4 -7.59 -8.03 8.89
CA VAL A 4 -7.82 -7.76 7.47
C VAL A 4 -9.31 -7.56 7.18
N ALA A 5 -9.62 -6.79 6.16
CA ALA A 5 -10.98 -6.64 5.64
C ALA A 5 -10.93 -6.58 4.11
N GLY A 6 -11.73 -7.42 3.44
CA GLY A 6 -11.75 -7.46 1.99
C GLY A 6 -10.35 -7.65 1.40
N ALA A 7 -9.86 -6.63 0.69
CA ALA A 7 -8.63 -6.70 -0.08
C ALA A 7 -7.36 -6.27 0.69
N GLY A 8 -7.42 -5.96 1.99
CA GLY A 8 -6.22 -5.42 2.62
C GLY A 8 -6.18 -5.41 4.14
N LEU A 9 -5.06 -4.91 4.65
CA LEU A 9 -4.77 -4.77 6.07
C LEU A 9 -5.60 -3.65 6.69
N VAL A 10 -6.16 -3.91 7.87
CA VAL A 10 -6.87 -2.95 8.73
C VAL A 10 -5.98 -2.48 9.87
N GLY A 11 -5.26 -3.42 10.48
CA GLY A 11 -4.43 -3.16 11.64
C GLY A 11 -3.95 -4.43 12.30
N VAL A 12 -3.62 -4.33 13.58
CA VAL A 12 -3.10 -5.44 14.39
C VAL A 12 -3.81 -5.53 15.74
N VAL A 13 -4.08 -6.75 16.20
CA VAL A 13 -4.62 -6.98 17.53
C VAL A 13 -3.59 -6.59 18.58
N LYS A 14 -3.93 -5.62 19.44
CA LYS A 14 -3.10 -5.12 20.52
C LYS A 14 -3.34 -5.88 21.83
N SER A 15 -4.60 -6.14 22.16
CA SER A 15 -4.99 -6.91 23.33
C SER A 15 -6.28 -7.68 23.09
N VAL A 16 -6.45 -8.77 23.82
CA VAL A 16 -7.62 -9.65 23.75
C VAL A 16 -8.13 -9.91 25.15
N THR A 17 -9.45 -9.88 25.30
CA THR A 17 -10.16 -10.32 26.50
C THR A 17 -11.03 -11.53 26.16
N SER A 18 -11.78 -12.06 27.12
CA SER A 18 -12.67 -13.21 26.88
C SER A 18 -13.73 -12.95 25.80
N ASN A 19 -14.20 -11.71 25.65
CA ASN A 19 -15.33 -11.36 24.78
C ASN A 19 -15.04 -10.19 23.82
N SER A 20 -13.84 -9.62 23.85
CA SER A 20 -13.48 -8.48 23.01
C SER A 20 -12.00 -8.44 22.66
N ALA A 21 -11.65 -7.72 21.62
CA ALA A 21 -10.28 -7.45 21.22
C ALA A 21 -10.09 -5.97 20.86
N VAL A 22 -8.96 -5.41 21.25
CA VAL A 22 -8.55 -4.04 20.86
C VAL A 22 -7.63 -4.15 19.66
N VAL A 23 -7.97 -3.45 18.60
CA VAL A 23 -7.21 -3.39 17.34
C VAL A 23 -6.54 -2.03 17.22
N LEU A 24 -5.23 -2.03 17.01
CA LEU A 24 -4.48 -0.84 16.59
C LEU A 24 -4.64 -0.70 15.08
N LEU A 25 -5.30 0.36 14.65
CA LEU A 25 -5.57 0.62 13.23
C LEU A 25 -4.32 1.12 12.51
N MET A 26 -4.22 0.86 11.21
CA MET A 26 -3.13 1.37 10.37
C MET A 26 -3.03 2.90 10.36
N SER A 27 -4.15 3.61 10.57
CA SER A 27 -4.17 5.08 10.62
C SER A 27 -3.56 5.66 11.90
N ASP A 28 -3.42 4.88 12.96
CA ASP A 28 -2.88 5.36 14.22
C ASP A 28 -1.43 5.84 14.05
N PRO A 29 -1.08 7.05 14.58
CA PRO A 29 0.28 7.58 14.47
C PRO A 29 1.36 6.71 15.15
N SER A 30 0.98 5.83 16.05
CA SER A 30 1.90 4.87 16.68
C SER A 30 2.07 3.58 15.87
N PHE A 31 1.25 3.38 14.82
CA PHE A 31 1.33 2.19 13.97
C PHE A 31 2.59 2.21 13.11
N ARG A 32 3.32 1.09 13.09
CA ARG A 32 4.51 0.87 12.25
C ARG A 32 4.44 -0.53 11.66
N LEU A 33 4.70 -0.60 10.36
CA LEU A 33 4.64 -1.86 9.61
C LEU A 33 5.81 -1.92 8.62
N GLY A 34 6.58 -3.00 8.68
CA GLY A 34 7.52 -3.33 7.61
C GLY A 34 6.76 -3.77 6.35
N VAL A 35 7.03 -3.09 5.25
CA VAL A 35 6.41 -3.36 3.94
C VAL A 35 7.47 -3.61 2.89
N ARG A 36 7.08 -4.25 1.81
CA ARG A 36 7.84 -4.35 0.57
C ARG A 36 6.98 -3.94 -0.62
N ILE A 37 7.63 -3.42 -1.65
CA ILE A 37 6.97 -3.11 -2.92
C ILE A 37 6.82 -4.41 -3.72
N ALA A 38 5.64 -4.63 -4.25
CA ALA A 38 5.37 -5.77 -5.12
C ALA A 38 6.22 -5.70 -6.40
N GLY A 39 6.78 -6.83 -6.79
CA GLY A 39 7.65 -6.93 -7.97
C GLY A 39 9.12 -6.58 -7.67
N SER A 40 9.42 -5.34 -7.28
CA SER A 40 10.81 -4.91 -7.00
C SER A 40 11.38 -5.42 -5.69
N GLN A 41 10.53 -5.78 -4.73
CA GLN A 41 10.90 -6.24 -3.38
C GLN A 41 11.62 -5.18 -2.52
N VAL A 42 11.61 -3.92 -2.94
CA VAL A 42 12.15 -2.79 -2.18
C VAL A 42 11.44 -2.69 -0.83
N MET A 43 12.23 -2.54 0.22
CA MET A 43 11.73 -2.54 1.58
C MET A 43 11.57 -1.14 2.15
N GLY A 44 10.53 -0.97 2.98
CA GLY A 44 10.27 0.27 3.69
C GLY A 44 9.49 0.06 4.98
N VAL A 45 9.30 1.15 5.69
CA VAL A 45 8.46 1.22 6.89
C VAL A 45 7.26 2.12 6.62
N LEU A 46 6.08 1.58 6.78
CA LEU A 46 4.82 2.31 6.70
C LEU A 46 4.42 2.79 8.10
N SER A 47 3.97 4.03 8.18
CA SER A 47 3.52 4.67 9.42
C SER A 47 2.14 5.28 9.25
N GLY A 48 1.30 5.17 10.26
CA GLY A 48 0.03 5.90 10.33
C GLY A 48 0.26 7.41 10.50
N THR A 49 -0.63 8.20 9.91
CA THR A 49 -0.58 9.68 9.98
C THR A 49 -1.76 10.29 10.73
N GLY A 50 -2.66 9.46 11.25
CA GLY A 50 -3.95 9.90 11.83
C GLY A 50 -5.02 10.21 10.78
N GLY A 51 -4.70 10.11 9.49
CA GLY A 51 -5.58 10.43 8.37
C GLY A 51 -5.90 9.23 7.46
N LYS A 52 -6.23 9.54 6.22
CA LYS A 52 -6.56 8.54 5.18
C LYS A 52 -5.33 8.01 4.44
N SER A 53 -4.26 8.78 4.42
CA SER A 53 -2.98 8.41 3.82
C SER A 53 -1.99 7.93 4.88
N TYR A 54 -1.02 7.16 4.45
CA TYR A 54 0.05 6.61 5.28
C TYR A 54 1.39 7.14 4.78
N ALA A 55 2.33 7.34 5.69
CA ALA A 55 3.69 7.71 5.33
C ALA A 55 4.53 6.46 5.12
N LEU A 56 5.16 6.35 3.96
CA LEU A 56 6.15 5.33 3.64
C LEU A 56 7.54 5.94 3.69
N GLN A 57 8.43 5.31 4.43
CA GLN A 57 9.86 5.61 4.44
C GLN A 57 10.62 4.41 3.90
N LEU A 58 11.37 4.59 2.82
CA LEU A 58 12.21 3.54 2.27
C LEU A 58 13.46 3.33 3.11
N LEU A 59 13.90 2.08 3.22
CA LEU A 59 15.15 1.73 3.91
C LEU A 59 16.38 2.02 3.05
N ASP A 60 16.23 2.03 1.73
CA ASP A 60 17.28 2.39 0.79
C ASP A 60 16.81 3.53 -0.12
N ALA A 61 17.55 4.64 -0.10
CA ALA A 61 17.25 5.82 -0.90
C ALA A 61 17.64 5.67 -2.37
N THR A 62 18.46 4.69 -2.72
CA THR A 62 18.90 4.42 -4.09
C THR A 62 17.87 3.68 -4.91
N GLU A 63 16.94 3.01 -4.26
CA GLU A 63 15.88 2.23 -4.90
C GLU A 63 14.76 3.12 -5.43
N ASP A 64 14.21 2.74 -6.57
CA ASP A 64 13.14 3.49 -7.21
C ASP A 64 11.76 3.03 -6.75
N VAL A 65 10.93 4.01 -6.43
CA VAL A 65 9.50 3.85 -6.13
C VAL A 65 8.71 4.70 -7.10
N ASN A 66 7.69 4.12 -7.68
CA ASN A 66 6.84 4.78 -8.67
C ASN A 66 5.42 4.97 -8.15
N LEU A 67 4.74 5.96 -8.71
CA LEU A 67 3.30 6.11 -8.50
C LEU A 67 2.56 4.86 -8.97
N GLY A 68 1.65 4.38 -8.14
CA GLY A 68 0.87 3.18 -8.43
C GLY A 68 1.55 1.87 -8.02
N ASP A 69 2.74 1.91 -7.43
CA ASP A 69 3.35 0.72 -6.85
C ASP A 69 2.52 0.21 -5.67
N GLN A 70 2.37 -1.09 -5.60
CA GLN A 70 1.57 -1.74 -4.57
C GLN A 70 2.47 -2.25 -3.46
N LEU A 71 1.96 -2.11 -2.24
CA LEU A 71 2.66 -2.48 -1.02
C LEU A 71 2.03 -3.71 -0.38
N ILE A 72 2.87 -4.60 0.09
CA ILE A 72 2.49 -5.78 0.85
C ILE A 72 3.26 -5.81 2.17
N ALA A 73 2.63 -6.37 3.19
CA ALA A 73 3.26 -6.57 4.48
C ALA A 73 4.43 -7.56 4.33
N ARG A 74 5.59 -7.18 4.88
CA ARG A 74 6.76 -8.07 4.91
C ARG A 74 6.57 -9.22 5.91
N GLY A 75 5.72 -9.00 6.91
CA GLY A 75 5.59 -9.88 8.06
C GLY A 75 6.61 -9.56 9.15
N SER A 76 6.44 -10.23 10.27
CA SER A 76 7.34 -10.17 11.44
C SER A 76 7.87 -11.57 11.74
N GLU A 77 8.94 -11.66 12.51
CA GLU A 77 9.47 -12.93 12.96
C GLU A 77 8.39 -13.72 13.73
N GLY A 78 8.17 -14.98 13.32
CA GLY A 78 7.11 -15.82 13.86
C GLY A 78 5.69 -15.34 13.57
N ASP A 79 5.48 -14.56 12.49
CA ASP A 79 4.19 -14.01 12.03
C ASP A 79 3.47 -13.15 13.07
N LYS A 80 4.19 -12.60 14.02
CA LYS A 80 3.63 -11.77 15.12
C LYS A 80 4.36 -10.44 15.21
N PRO A 81 3.64 -9.31 15.21
CA PRO A 81 2.17 -9.19 15.07
C PRO A 81 1.68 -9.25 13.61
N PHE A 82 2.57 -9.16 12.61
CA PHE A 82 2.22 -9.02 11.20
C PHE A 82 2.50 -10.30 10.41
N VAL A 83 1.53 -10.64 9.59
CA VAL A 83 1.57 -11.77 8.66
C VAL A 83 2.14 -11.30 7.33
N PRO A 84 3.08 -12.04 6.71
CA PRO A 84 3.63 -11.68 5.41
C PRO A 84 2.60 -11.82 4.28
N GLY A 85 2.80 -11.04 3.20
CA GLY A 85 2.00 -11.14 1.98
C GLY A 85 0.64 -10.44 2.02
N VAL A 86 0.22 -9.86 3.15
CA VAL A 86 -1.05 -9.13 3.24
C VAL A 86 -0.96 -7.83 2.45
N PRO A 87 -1.89 -7.57 1.50
CA PRO A 87 -1.94 -6.31 0.76
C PRO A 87 -2.18 -5.12 1.70
N VAL A 88 -1.49 -4.03 1.46
CA VAL A 88 -1.52 -2.83 2.33
C VAL A 88 -2.13 -1.64 1.62
N GLY A 89 -1.58 -1.26 0.48
CA GLY A 89 -2.02 -0.08 -0.26
C GLY A 89 -1.20 0.18 -1.51
N THR A 90 -1.43 1.37 -2.08
CA THR A 90 -0.79 1.83 -3.31
C THR A 90 -0.10 3.17 -3.09
N VAL A 91 1.07 3.37 -3.68
CA VAL A 91 1.82 4.63 -3.65
C VAL A 91 1.08 5.68 -4.47
N THR A 92 0.73 6.81 -3.86
CA THR A 92 0.00 7.91 -4.49
C THR A 92 0.86 9.16 -4.69
N TRP A 93 1.97 9.28 -3.98
CA TRP A 93 2.90 10.39 -4.10
C TRP A 93 4.29 9.94 -3.65
N VAL A 94 5.33 10.46 -4.32
CA VAL A 94 6.75 10.18 -4.00
C VAL A 94 7.50 11.49 -3.88
N ASP A 95 8.28 11.64 -2.80
CA ASP A 95 9.21 12.75 -2.65
C ASP A 95 10.50 12.45 -3.43
N ASN A 96 10.70 13.21 -4.50
CA ASN A 96 11.87 13.09 -5.37
C ASN A 96 12.97 14.13 -5.04
N ALA A 97 12.96 14.71 -3.83
CA ALA A 97 13.98 15.69 -3.43
C ALA A 97 15.37 15.07 -3.49
N THR A 98 16.25 15.68 -4.30
CA THR A 98 17.65 15.26 -4.45
C THR A 98 18.43 15.55 -3.19
N GLY A 99 19.27 14.59 -2.76
CA GLY A 99 20.18 14.75 -1.63
C GLY A 99 19.63 14.28 -0.28
N GLN A 100 18.46 13.69 -0.23
CA GLN A 100 17.95 13.05 0.99
C GLN A 100 18.55 11.65 1.18
N LEU A 101 18.86 11.32 2.44
CA LEU A 101 19.34 9.99 2.83
C LEU A 101 18.25 8.92 2.82
N THR A 102 16.97 9.35 2.83
CA THR A 102 15.80 8.48 2.81
C THR A 102 14.76 9.04 1.85
N LYS A 103 14.14 8.18 1.05
CA LYS A 103 12.98 8.56 0.24
C LYS A 103 11.70 8.41 1.05
N HIS A 104 10.81 9.39 0.89
CA HIS A 104 9.48 9.38 1.49
C HIS A 104 8.42 9.29 0.41
N ALA A 105 7.34 8.59 0.70
CA ALA A 105 6.20 8.48 -0.18
C ALA A 105 4.89 8.47 0.63
N ASN A 106 3.79 8.84 0.00
CA ASN A 106 2.45 8.68 0.56
C ASN A 106 1.77 7.46 -0.06
N VAL A 107 1.04 6.77 0.77
CA VAL A 107 0.34 5.53 0.42
C VAL A 107 -1.13 5.67 0.77
N GLU A 108 -1.99 5.22 -0.13
CA GLU A 108 -3.41 5.02 0.14
C GLU A 108 -3.68 3.54 0.37
N GLY A 109 -4.35 3.20 1.48
CA GLY A 109 -4.68 1.82 1.84
C GLY A 109 -5.75 1.23 0.93
N PHE A 110 -5.67 -0.07 0.66
CA PHE A 110 -6.73 -0.79 -0.07
C PHE A 110 -8.06 -0.83 0.70
N VAL A 111 -8.02 -0.65 2.01
CA VAL A 111 -9.19 -0.68 2.89
C VAL A 111 -9.52 0.72 3.40
N LYS A 112 -10.79 1.09 3.27
CA LYS A 112 -11.32 2.34 3.85
C LYS A 112 -11.69 2.09 5.31
N LEU A 113 -10.86 2.57 6.24
CA LEU A 113 -11.06 2.37 7.68
C LEU A 113 -12.32 3.05 8.23
N THR A 114 -12.88 4.01 7.49
CA THR A 114 -14.12 4.71 7.88
C THR A 114 -15.40 3.95 7.54
N SER A 115 -15.32 2.85 6.77
CA SER A 115 -16.47 2.05 6.33
C SER A 115 -16.18 0.56 6.45
N LEU A 116 -15.68 0.15 7.61
CA LEU A 116 -15.42 -1.25 7.91
C LEU A 116 -16.74 -1.98 8.17
N GLY A 117 -16.96 -3.08 7.47
CA GLY A 117 -18.02 -4.03 7.74
C GLY A 117 -17.46 -5.21 8.55
N VAL A 118 -17.33 -6.37 7.89
CA VAL A 118 -16.75 -7.57 8.48
C VAL A 118 -15.24 -7.52 8.39
N VAL A 119 -14.56 -7.84 9.49
CA VAL A 119 -13.10 -8.00 9.56
C VAL A 119 -12.76 -9.44 9.93
N SER A 120 -11.61 -9.90 9.48
CA SER A 120 -11.06 -11.22 9.80
C SER A 120 -9.75 -11.07 10.54
N VAL A 121 -9.50 -11.93 11.51
CA VAL A 121 -8.23 -11.97 12.23
C VAL A 121 -7.44 -13.19 11.75
N ILE A 122 -6.23 -12.95 11.25
CA ILE A 122 -5.35 -14.03 10.83
C ILE A 122 -4.61 -14.55 12.07
N LEU A 123 -4.88 -15.79 12.42
CA LEU A 123 -4.31 -16.43 13.62
C LEU A 123 -2.96 -17.09 13.34
N SER A 124 -2.82 -17.69 12.16
CA SER A 124 -1.60 -18.34 11.70
C SER A 124 -1.50 -18.25 10.18
N THR A 125 -0.30 -18.38 9.65
CA THR A 125 -0.06 -18.47 8.21
C THR A 125 0.34 -19.87 7.80
N THR A 126 0.26 -20.15 6.51
CA THR A 126 0.97 -21.25 5.89
C THR A 126 2.48 -20.97 5.92
N ALA A 127 3.30 -22.04 5.92
CA ALA A 127 4.75 -21.92 6.05
C ALA A 127 5.43 -21.07 4.94
N ASP A 128 4.74 -20.86 3.82
CA ASP A 128 5.25 -20.12 2.68
C ASP A 128 4.65 -18.71 2.59
N ASP A 129 5.52 -17.72 2.35
CA ASP A 129 5.09 -16.36 2.01
C ASP A 129 4.36 -16.37 0.65
N PRO A 130 3.07 -15.96 0.58
CA PRO A 130 2.31 -15.94 -0.67
C PRO A 130 2.86 -14.93 -1.68
N ARG A 131 3.86 -14.14 -1.30
CA ARG A 131 4.47 -13.06 -2.11
C ARG A 131 3.40 -12.11 -2.66
N ASP A 132 3.38 -11.97 -4.00
CA ASP A 132 2.54 -10.96 -4.67
C ASP A 132 1.17 -11.52 -5.10
N SER A 133 0.87 -12.79 -4.80
CA SER A 133 -0.34 -13.48 -5.30
C SER A 133 -1.66 -12.93 -4.74
N LEU A 134 -1.63 -12.24 -3.60
CA LEU A 134 -2.81 -11.67 -2.95
C LEU A 134 -3.08 -10.21 -3.34
N ILE A 135 -2.24 -9.61 -4.18
CA ILE A 135 -2.36 -8.20 -4.58
C ILE A 135 -3.54 -8.03 -5.54
N PRO A 136 -4.42 -7.05 -5.31
CA PRO A 136 -5.46 -6.70 -6.26
C PRO A 136 -4.86 -6.31 -7.62
N PRO A 137 -5.51 -6.65 -8.75
CA PRO A 137 -5.01 -6.29 -10.07
C PRO A 137 -4.89 -4.77 -10.22
N LYS A 138 -3.81 -4.32 -10.84
CA LYS A 138 -3.58 -2.90 -11.12
C LYS A 138 -4.71 -2.37 -12.03
N PRO A 139 -5.29 -1.19 -11.75
CA PRO A 139 -6.30 -0.61 -12.61
C PRO A 139 -5.78 -0.51 -14.04
N LYS A 140 -6.55 -1.00 -15.01
CA LYS A 140 -6.19 -0.90 -16.42
C LYS A 140 -6.21 0.57 -16.81
N ALA A 141 -5.10 1.07 -17.35
CA ALA A 141 -5.04 2.44 -17.87
C ALA A 141 -6.13 2.64 -18.92
N THR A 142 -7.03 3.59 -18.69
CA THR A 142 -8.00 4.00 -19.69
C THR A 142 -7.25 4.71 -20.81
N PRO A 143 -7.34 4.27 -22.07
CA PRO A 143 -6.66 4.96 -23.16
C PRO A 143 -7.16 6.39 -23.23
N THR A 144 -6.25 7.35 -23.13
CA THR A 144 -6.55 8.76 -23.36
C THR A 144 -7.01 8.92 -24.81
N PRO A 145 -8.20 9.49 -25.09
CA PRO A 145 -8.63 9.69 -26.46
C PRO A 145 -7.62 10.59 -27.18
N THR A 146 -6.97 10.05 -28.19
CA THR A 146 -6.10 10.84 -29.06
C THR A 146 -7.00 11.68 -29.97
N VAL A 147 -7.03 12.99 -29.75
CA VAL A 147 -7.70 13.93 -30.65
C VAL A 147 -6.81 14.09 -31.90
N THR A 148 -7.19 13.42 -32.97
CA THR A 148 -6.56 13.66 -34.27
C THR A 148 -7.11 14.96 -34.85
N VAL A 149 -6.33 16.03 -34.82
CA VAL A 149 -6.66 17.29 -35.52
C VAL A 149 -6.32 17.11 -36.99
N THR A 150 -7.35 16.93 -37.81
CA THR A 150 -7.20 16.95 -39.26
C THR A 150 -7.09 18.41 -39.70
N VAL A 151 -5.90 18.84 -40.09
CA VAL A 151 -5.68 20.16 -40.68
C VAL A 151 -6.07 20.09 -42.18
N THR A 152 -7.19 20.68 -42.53
CA THR A 152 -7.59 20.85 -43.93
C THR A 152 -6.74 21.96 -44.55
N PRO A 153 -5.97 21.70 -45.62
CA PRO A 153 -5.22 22.77 -46.29
C PRO A 153 -6.18 23.75 -46.96
N SER A 154 -5.97 25.04 -46.67
CA SER A 154 -6.71 26.13 -47.30
C SER A 154 -6.36 26.21 -48.83
N PRO A 155 -7.33 26.38 -49.75
CA PRO A 155 -7.02 26.49 -51.16
C PRO A 155 -6.27 27.79 -51.45
N SER A 156 -5.12 27.67 -52.09
CA SER A 156 -4.34 28.77 -52.65
C SER A 156 -5.14 29.43 -53.77
N LYS A 157 -5.44 30.73 -53.65
CA LYS A 157 -5.94 31.55 -54.76
C LYS A 157 -4.78 31.86 -55.73
N SER A 158 -4.95 31.45 -56.97
CA SER A 158 -4.20 31.97 -58.09
C SER A 158 -4.66 33.36 -58.48
#